data_622ed3d068f75fc7ac1401592026925f
#
_entry.id   622ed3d068f75fc7ac1401592026925f
#
_cell.length_a   1.000
_cell.length_b   1.000
_cell.length_c   1.000
_cell.angle_alpha   90.00
_cell.angle_beta   90.00
_cell.angle_gamma   90.00
#
_symmetry.space_group_name_H-M   'P 1'
#
loop_
_entity.id
_entity.type
_entity.pdbx_description
1 polymer ?
#
loop_
_entity_poly.entity_id
_entity_poly.type
_entity_poly.pdbx_seq_one_letter_code
_entity_poly.pdbx_strand_id
1 'polypeptide(L)'
;MKKSVIGSLLALSLVLLFAGSAFAVDINLSVAASLREVVTELSDTFAKSHAGVTFQNNFGASGVLAKQIESGAPADIFFSANLEWMDYLKERKLLDEKSISTFAHNVLVFVGKPESKVTRLEDVIKLEKIAIGSPKSVPAGEYAMQAFNKAGIDKQLENKLVMARDVRECLLYADRGEVDGAFVYKTDAEEMAKNVKILFIVQQDLYPRVTYPMALTPEGSKKAEAIAFLKFLQSAEAKSVLAKHGFVVN
;
A
#
# COMPACT_ATOMS: atom_id res chain seq x y z
N MET A 1 -58.49 -52.68 -20.51
CA MET A 1 -57.76 -52.15 -19.33
C MET A 1 -56.39 -51.61 -19.80
N LYS A 2 -56.35 -50.39 -20.26
CA LYS A 2 -55.11 -49.65 -20.60
C LYS A 2 -55.40 -48.20 -20.29
N LYS A 3 -55.02 -47.71 -19.07
CA LYS A 3 -54.96 -46.29 -18.75
C LYS A 3 -53.99 -46.16 -17.58
N SER A 4 -53.12 -45.14 -17.62
CA SER A 4 -52.30 -44.62 -16.55
C SER A 4 -50.84 -45.09 -16.46
N VAL A 5 -50.04 -44.64 -17.40
CA VAL A 5 -48.54 -44.57 -17.16
C VAL A 5 -47.93 -43.29 -17.77
N ILE A 6 -48.70 -42.26 -18.11
CA ILE A 6 -48.19 -41.04 -18.77
C ILE A 6 -48.06 -39.84 -17.76
N GLY A 7 -48.49 -40.02 -16.51
CA GLY A 7 -48.55 -38.90 -15.55
C GLY A 7 -47.29 -38.60 -14.71
N SER A 8 -46.24 -39.43 -14.73
CA SER A 8 -45.12 -39.31 -13.77
C SER A 8 -43.79 -38.81 -14.36
N LEU A 9 -43.75 -38.42 -15.63
CA LEU A 9 -42.50 -37.99 -16.29
C LEU A 9 -42.38 -36.47 -16.48
N LEU A 10 -43.36 -35.68 -16.09
CA LEU A 10 -43.35 -34.22 -16.29
C LEU A 10 -43.05 -33.43 -15.01
N ALA A 11 -42.81 -34.08 -13.85
CA ALA A 11 -42.52 -33.39 -12.59
C ALA A 11 -41.03 -33.35 -12.22
N LEU A 12 -40.11 -33.87 -13.06
CA LEU A 12 -38.69 -33.98 -12.76
C LEU A 12 -37.78 -33.05 -13.58
N SER A 13 -38.32 -32.09 -14.32
CA SER A 13 -37.52 -31.22 -15.21
C SER A 13 -37.56 -29.74 -14.86
N LEU A 14 -37.98 -29.35 -13.67
CA LEU A 14 -38.03 -27.93 -13.27
C LEU A 14 -37.17 -27.63 -12.02
N VAL A 15 -36.12 -28.44 -11.77
CA VAL A 15 -35.01 -28.06 -10.90
C VAL A 15 -33.87 -27.63 -11.81
N LEU A 16 -34.13 -26.69 -12.69
CA LEU A 16 -33.14 -26.10 -13.57
C LEU A 16 -32.69 -24.77 -13.01
N LEU A 17 -31.43 -24.78 -12.50
CA LEU A 17 -30.42 -23.76 -12.80
C LEU A 17 -30.80 -22.29 -12.50
N PHE A 18 -30.96 -21.96 -11.22
CA PHE A 18 -30.43 -20.71 -10.77
C PHE A 18 -28.88 -20.91 -10.53
N ALA A 19 -28.18 -21.28 -11.60
CA ALA A 19 -26.80 -20.89 -11.72
C ALA A 19 -26.83 -19.35 -11.80
N GLY A 20 -26.84 -18.67 -10.65
CA GLY A 20 -26.68 -17.25 -10.61
C GLY A 20 -25.43 -16.96 -11.42
N SER A 21 -25.56 -16.22 -12.50
CA SER A 21 -24.43 -15.65 -13.22
C SER A 21 -23.69 -14.82 -12.18
N ALA A 22 -22.62 -15.37 -11.62
CA ALA A 22 -21.69 -14.58 -10.81
C ALA A 22 -21.10 -13.56 -11.78
N PHE A 23 -21.69 -12.36 -11.83
CA PHE A 23 -21.07 -11.25 -12.54
C PHE A 23 -19.70 -11.02 -11.91
N ALA A 24 -18.66 -11.07 -12.73
CA ALA A 24 -17.34 -10.70 -12.28
C ALA A 24 -17.39 -9.24 -11.80
N VAL A 25 -16.95 -9.00 -10.57
CA VAL A 25 -16.87 -7.66 -9.99
C VAL A 25 -15.40 -7.29 -9.85
N ASP A 26 -15.01 -6.27 -10.62
CA ASP A 26 -13.66 -5.70 -10.51
C ASP A 26 -13.62 -4.69 -9.36
N ILE A 27 -12.67 -4.87 -8.44
CA ILE A 27 -12.33 -3.92 -7.39
C ILE A 27 -11.04 -3.23 -7.78
N ASN A 28 -11.11 -1.92 -7.99
CA ASN A 28 -9.96 -1.09 -8.33
C ASN A 28 -9.28 -0.58 -7.05
N LEU A 29 -8.04 -0.97 -6.84
CA LEU A 29 -7.25 -0.56 -5.68
C LEU A 29 -6.18 0.44 -6.09
N SER A 30 -6.14 1.61 -5.42
CA SER A 30 -5.06 2.58 -5.51
C SER A 30 -4.21 2.48 -4.25
N VAL A 31 -3.00 1.92 -4.36
CA VAL A 31 -2.23 1.40 -3.22
C VAL A 31 -0.82 2.00 -3.18
N ALA A 32 -0.41 2.53 -2.04
CA ALA A 32 0.96 2.96 -1.81
C ALA A 32 1.94 1.83 -2.14
N ALA A 33 3.03 2.15 -2.88
CA ALA A 33 3.96 1.18 -3.45
C ALA A 33 4.53 0.18 -2.43
N SER A 34 4.77 0.63 -1.20
CA SER A 34 5.29 -0.19 -0.09
C SER A 34 4.31 -1.25 0.43
N LEU A 35 3.04 -1.20 0.03
CA LEU A 35 2.02 -2.19 0.41
C LEU A 35 1.80 -3.27 -0.65
N ARG A 36 2.58 -3.27 -1.75
CA ARG A 36 2.34 -4.12 -2.92
C ARG A 36 2.13 -5.60 -2.56
N GLU A 37 3.11 -6.21 -1.88
CA GLU A 37 3.10 -7.65 -1.61
C GLU A 37 1.97 -8.02 -0.66
N VAL A 38 1.85 -7.28 0.44
CA VAL A 38 0.83 -7.58 1.45
C VAL A 38 -0.59 -7.37 0.92
N VAL A 39 -0.85 -6.31 0.13
CA VAL A 39 -2.18 -6.11 -0.47
C VAL A 39 -2.46 -7.13 -1.56
N THR A 40 -1.45 -7.55 -2.34
CA THR A 40 -1.62 -8.63 -3.31
C THR A 40 -1.97 -9.95 -2.62
N GLU A 41 -1.24 -10.36 -1.55
CA GLU A 41 -1.54 -11.57 -0.78
C GLU A 41 -2.95 -11.52 -0.17
N LEU A 42 -3.37 -10.37 0.37
CA LEU A 42 -4.71 -10.19 0.95
C LEU A 42 -5.81 -10.19 -0.11
N SER A 43 -5.59 -9.57 -1.27
CA SER A 43 -6.52 -9.60 -2.40
C SER A 43 -6.73 -11.02 -2.93
N ASP A 44 -5.64 -11.77 -3.11
CA ASP A 44 -5.68 -13.16 -3.54
C ASP A 44 -6.39 -14.05 -2.52
N THR A 45 -6.17 -13.82 -1.23
CA THR A 45 -6.85 -14.55 -0.15
C THR A 45 -8.34 -14.29 -0.14
N PHE A 46 -8.75 -13.03 -0.30
CA PHE A 46 -10.16 -12.66 -0.37
C PHE A 46 -10.85 -13.25 -1.61
N ALA A 47 -10.21 -13.17 -2.78
CA ALA A 47 -10.76 -13.69 -4.03
C ALA A 47 -11.04 -15.20 -3.99
N LYS A 48 -10.20 -15.99 -3.28
CA LYS A 48 -10.41 -17.44 -3.11
C LYS A 48 -11.73 -17.78 -2.43
N SER A 49 -12.22 -16.91 -1.54
CA SER A 49 -13.48 -17.12 -0.81
C SER A 49 -14.66 -16.32 -1.37
N HIS A 50 -14.44 -15.48 -2.39
CA HIS A 50 -15.43 -14.62 -3.01
C HIS A 50 -15.42 -14.82 -4.53
N ALA A 51 -16.07 -15.90 -5.00
CA ALA A 51 -16.10 -16.26 -6.42
C ALA A 51 -16.65 -15.11 -7.28
N GLY A 52 -15.94 -14.78 -8.35
CA GLY A 52 -16.31 -13.69 -9.26
C GLY A 52 -15.71 -12.33 -8.88
N VAL A 53 -15.02 -12.20 -7.75
CA VAL A 53 -14.28 -10.97 -7.41
C VAL A 53 -12.88 -11.01 -8.03
N THR A 54 -12.52 -9.94 -8.72
CA THR A 54 -11.18 -9.70 -9.24
C THR A 54 -10.65 -8.36 -8.78
N PHE A 55 -9.33 -8.19 -8.77
CA PHE A 55 -8.68 -6.97 -8.30
C PHE A 55 -7.83 -6.35 -9.39
N GLN A 56 -8.00 -5.04 -9.59
CA GLN A 56 -7.18 -4.21 -10.47
C GLN A 56 -6.30 -3.31 -9.59
N ASN A 57 -5.05 -3.71 -9.39
CA ASN A 57 -4.14 -3.04 -8.47
C ASN A 57 -3.32 -1.96 -9.20
N ASN A 58 -3.43 -0.70 -8.76
CA ASN A 58 -2.59 0.42 -9.16
C ASN A 58 -1.64 0.78 -8.03
N PHE A 59 -0.34 0.48 -8.19
CA PHE A 59 0.68 0.73 -7.17
C PHE A 59 1.52 1.94 -7.53
N GLY A 60 1.72 2.85 -6.58
CA GLY A 60 2.54 4.05 -6.79
C GLY A 60 2.75 4.89 -5.53
N ALA A 61 3.35 6.06 -5.69
CA ALA A 61 3.45 7.03 -4.61
C ALA A 61 2.07 7.56 -4.23
N SER A 62 1.80 7.71 -2.93
CA SER A 62 0.48 8.11 -2.42
C SER A 62 -0.03 9.41 -3.01
N GLY A 63 0.85 10.41 -3.18
CA GLY A 63 0.48 11.68 -3.79
C GLY A 63 0.15 11.58 -5.28
N VAL A 64 0.85 10.71 -6.02
CA VAL A 64 0.54 10.45 -7.43
C VAL A 64 -0.81 9.77 -7.55
N LEU A 65 -1.08 8.75 -6.72
CA LEU A 65 -2.36 8.05 -6.70
C LEU A 65 -3.51 8.97 -6.31
N ALA A 66 -3.32 9.82 -5.30
CA ALA A 66 -4.33 10.80 -4.89
C ALA A 66 -4.67 11.78 -6.04
N LYS A 67 -3.67 12.26 -6.76
CA LYS A 67 -3.88 13.13 -7.95
C LYS A 67 -4.56 12.40 -9.10
N GLN A 68 -4.28 11.11 -9.29
CA GLN A 68 -4.99 10.29 -10.28
C GLN A 68 -6.47 10.13 -9.92
N ILE A 69 -6.79 9.87 -8.64
CA ILE A 69 -8.19 9.80 -8.15
C ILE A 69 -8.88 11.15 -8.35
N GLU A 70 -8.24 12.27 -7.99
CA GLU A 70 -8.75 13.62 -8.22
C GLU A 70 -9.05 13.88 -9.71
N SER A 71 -8.24 13.31 -10.60
CA SER A 71 -8.40 13.41 -12.06
C SER A 71 -9.39 12.41 -12.65
N GLY A 72 -10.10 11.63 -11.81
CA GLY A 72 -11.13 10.69 -12.23
C GLY A 72 -10.62 9.27 -12.58
N ALA A 73 -9.39 8.92 -12.21
CA ALA A 73 -8.93 7.54 -12.37
C ALA A 73 -9.78 6.58 -11.52
N PRO A 74 -10.15 5.40 -12.04
CA PRO A 74 -10.95 4.42 -11.31
C PRO A 74 -10.24 3.98 -10.02
N ALA A 75 -10.91 4.10 -8.89
CA ALA A 75 -10.47 3.58 -7.61
C ALA A 75 -11.69 3.29 -6.73
N ASP A 76 -11.73 2.13 -6.13
CA ASP A 76 -12.76 1.76 -5.15
C ASP A 76 -12.23 1.91 -3.73
N ILE A 77 -10.94 1.58 -3.53
CA ILE A 77 -10.26 1.75 -2.23
C ILE A 77 -8.91 2.45 -2.46
N PHE A 78 -8.63 3.43 -1.62
CA PHE A 78 -7.35 4.13 -1.58
C PHE A 78 -6.58 3.76 -0.31
N PHE A 79 -5.29 3.43 -0.47
CA PHE A 79 -4.33 3.18 0.60
C PHE A 79 -3.20 4.20 0.48
N SER A 80 -3.02 5.01 1.50
CA SER A 80 -1.93 5.97 1.58
C SER A 80 -0.84 5.50 2.55
N ALA A 81 0.39 5.97 2.36
CA ALA A 81 1.50 5.78 3.29
C ALA A 81 1.69 6.97 4.26
N ASN A 82 0.77 7.93 4.26
CA ASN A 82 0.67 9.00 5.25
C ASN A 82 -0.77 9.51 5.35
N LEU A 83 -1.06 10.28 6.38
CA LEU A 83 -2.37 10.89 6.60
C LEU A 83 -2.63 12.06 5.65
N GLU A 84 -1.60 12.78 5.22
CA GLU A 84 -1.72 13.99 4.40
C GLU A 84 -2.46 13.74 3.09
N TRP A 85 -2.11 12.67 2.35
CA TRP A 85 -2.79 12.34 1.10
C TRP A 85 -4.19 11.75 1.32
N MET A 86 -4.45 11.16 2.47
CA MET A 86 -5.82 10.79 2.87
C MET A 86 -6.67 12.03 3.12
N ASP A 87 -6.16 12.99 3.90
CA ASP A 87 -6.84 14.26 4.20
C ASP A 87 -7.03 15.08 2.92
N TYR A 88 -6.03 15.10 2.03
CA TYR A 88 -6.12 15.75 0.73
C TYR A 88 -7.35 15.31 -0.09
N LEU A 89 -7.61 14.00 -0.18
CA LEU A 89 -8.77 13.45 -0.89
C LEU A 89 -10.07 13.65 -0.09
N LYS A 90 -10.02 13.53 1.23
CA LYS A 90 -11.15 13.77 2.12
C LYS A 90 -11.71 15.19 1.97
N GLU A 91 -10.85 16.22 2.02
CA GLU A 91 -11.22 17.63 1.85
C GLU A 91 -11.92 17.88 0.50
N ARG A 92 -11.58 17.09 -0.52
CA ARG A 92 -12.19 17.13 -1.87
C ARG A 92 -13.45 16.28 -2.01
N LYS A 93 -13.88 15.62 -0.92
CA LYS A 93 -15.04 14.72 -0.90
C LYS A 93 -14.90 13.53 -1.86
N LEU A 94 -13.67 13.08 -2.08
CA LEU A 94 -13.33 11.93 -2.94
C LEU A 94 -13.17 10.62 -2.16
N LEU A 95 -13.48 10.65 -0.85
CA LEU A 95 -13.50 9.48 0.02
C LEU A 95 -14.80 9.43 0.82
N ASP A 96 -15.24 8.21 1.16
CA ASP A 96 -16.25 7.99 2.19
C ASP A 96 -15.58 8.14 3.56
N GLU A 97 -15.79 9.28 4.21
CA GLU A 97 -15.17 9.62 5.49
C GLU A 97 -15.42 8.57 6.59
N LYS A 98 -16.59 7.89 6.55
CA LYS A 98 -16.95 6.88 7.54
C LYS A 98 -16.14 5.59 7.38
N SER A 99 -15.57 5.37 6.21
CA SER A 99 -14.73 4.20 5.90
C SER A 99 -13.27 4.40 6.25
N ILE A 100 -12.83 5.63 6.56
CA ILE A 100 -11.43 5.93 6.85
C ILE A 100 -11.00 5.16 8.10
N SER A 101 -9.95 4.36 7.95
CA SER A 101 -9.40 3.55 9.04
C SER A 101 -7.90 3.36 8.87
N THR A 102 -7.21 3.05 9.98
CA THR A 102 -5.78 2.72 9.93
C THR A 102 -5.62 1.24 9.54
N PHE A 103 -4.85 1.00 8.47
CA PHE A 103 -4.52 -0.33 7.99
C PHE A 103 -3.29 -0.91 8.70
N ALA A 104 -2.20 -0.12 8.77
CA ALA A 104 -0.95 -0.53 9.40
C ALA A 104 -0.08 0.66 9.77
N HIS A 105 1.06 0.37 10.42
CA HIS A 105 2.16 1.31 10.65
C HIS A 105 3.48 0.74 10.15
N ASN A 106 4.49 1.60 10.00
CA ASN A 106 5.83 1.21 9.57
C ASN A 106 6.90 2.06 10.24
N VAL A 107 8.15 1.83 9.87
CA VAL A 107 9.31 2.53 10.41
C VAL A 107 10.21 2.98 9.26
N LEU A 108 10.68 4.22 9.31
CA LEU A 108 11.66 4.74 8.36
C LEU A 108 13.06 4.23 8.73
N VAL A 109 13.77 3.70 7.74
CA VAL A 109 15.14 3.19 7.89
C VAL A 109 16.05 3.76 6.81
N PHE A 110 17.35 3.73 7.08
CA PHE A 110 18.37 3.98 6.07
C PHE A 110 19.04 2.68 5.68
N VAL A 111 19.07 2.41 4.38
CA VAL A 111 19.75 1.25 3.80
C VAL A 111 21.01 1.68 3.05
N GLY A 112 22.01 0.82 3.03
CA GLY A 112 23.25 1.03 2.28
C GLY A 112 24.08 -0.24 2.24
N LYS A 113 25.26 -0.17 1.61
CA LYS A 113 26.16 -1.32 1.48
C LYS A 113 26.59 -1.85 2.85
N PRO A 114 26.78 -3.18 3.00
CA PRO A 114 27.16 -3.80 4.27
C PRO A 114 28.46 -3.25 4.88
N GLU A 115 29.41 -2.81 4.06
CA GLU A 115 30.68 -2.22 4.47
C GLU A 115 30.62 -0.73 4.86
N SER A 116 29.48 -0.09 4.66
CA SER A 116 29.27 1.32 5.01
C SER A 116 29.50 1.56 6.50
N LYS A 117 30.16 2.66 6.82
CA LYS A 117 30.43 3.11 8.21
C LYS A 117 29.32 4.01 8.77
N VAL A 118 28.25 4.22 8.01
CA VAL A 118 27.09 5.00 8.43
C VAL A 118 26.29 4.19 9.44
N THR A 119 26.08 4.73 10.64
CA THR A 119 25.39 4.05 11.75
C THR A 119 24.25 4.88 12.34
N ARG A 120 24.11 6.14 11.94
CA ARG A 120 23.08 7.07 12.44
C ARG A 120 22.84 8.18 11.43
N LEU A 121 21.78 8.96 11.66
CA LEU A 121 21.31 9.99 10.73
C LEU A 121 22.37 11.04 10.40
N GLU A 122 23.14 11.50 11.39
CA GLU A 122 24.16 12.54 11.20
C GLU A 122 25.33 12.08 10.30
N ASP A 123 25.57 10.78 10.21
CA ASP A 123 26.64 10.24 9.35
C ASP A 123 26.34 10.39 7.86
N VAL A 124 25.05 10.49 7.48
CA VAL A 124 24.65 10.54 6.04
C VAL A 124 25.17 11.80 5.34
N ILE A 125 25.50 12.85 6.09
CA ILE A 125 26.12 14.06 5.51
C ILE A 125 27.49 13.80 4.87
N LYS A 126 28.15 12.68 5.21
CA LYS A 126 29.46 12.27 4.68
C LYS A 126 29.33 11.55 3.31
N LEU A 127 28.11 11.13 2.95
CA LEU A 127 27.80 10.46 1.70
C LEU A 127 27.73 11.46 0.53
N GLU A 128 27.88 10.97 -0.69
CA GLU A 128 27.80 11.82 -1.90
C GLU A 128 26.38 11.81 -2.49
N LYS A 129 25.74 10.64 -2.54
CA LYS A 129 24.41 10.46 -3.15
C LYS A 129 23.49 9.64 -2.25
N ILE A 130 22.34 10.18 -1.96
CA ILE A 130 21.32 9.56 -1.09
C ILE A 130 19.99 9.57 -1.82
N ALA A 131 19.38 8.40 -2.01
CA ALA A 131 18.05 8.33 -2.59
C ALA A 131 16.97 8.59 -1.54
N ILE A 132 16.04 9.45 -1.89
CA ILE A 132 14.76 9.64 -1.20
C ILE A 132 13.63 9.68 -2.22
N GLY A 133 12.43 9.29 -1.83
CA GLY A 133 11.24 9.56 -2.63
C GLY A 133 11.05 11.07 -2.81
N SER A 134 10.52 11.51 -3.95
CA SER A 134 10.21 12.94 -4.14
C SER A 134 9.28 13.44 -3.02
N PRO A 135 9.71 14.37 -2.14
CA PRO A 135 8.94 14.76 -0.96
C PRO A 135 7.57 15.36 -1.27
N LYS A 136 7.40 15.85 -2.50
CA LYS A 136 6.11 16.43 -2.96
C LYS A 136 5.02 15.38 -3.22
N SER A 137 5.34 14.09 -3.28
CA SER A 137 4.37 13.05 -3.66
C SER A 137 4.63 11.68 -2.99
N VAL A 138 5.84 11.47 -2.45
CA VAL A 138 6.25 10.19 -1.86
C VAL A 138 6.36 10.34 -0.35
N PRO A 139 5.47 9.73 0.45
CA PRO A 139 5.48 9.88 1.91
C PRO A 139 6.82 9.54 2.58
N ALA A 140 7.51 8.48 2.14
CA ALA A 140 8.83 8.13 2.69
C ALA A 140 9.86 9.26 2.53
N GLY A 141 9.82 9.98 1.40
CA GLY A 141 10.69 11.13 1.16
C GLY A 141 10.28 12.35 2.00
N GLU A 142 8.99 12.54 2.21
CA GLU A 142 8.48 13.59 3.11
C GLU A 142 8.93 13.33 4.56
N TYR A 143 8.76 12.11 5.09
CA TYR A 143 9.26 11.74 6.41
C TYR A 143 10.78 11.90 6.53
N ALA A 144 11.55 11.54 5.49
CA ALA A 144 12.99 11.75 5.46
C ALA A 144 13.35 13.25 5.57
N MET A 145 12.68 14.12 4.79
CA MET A 145 12.89 15.56 4.87
C MET A 145 12.52 16.15 6.22
N GLN A 146 11.43 15.69 6.83
CA GLN A 146 11.04 16.10 8.17
C GLN A 146 12.11 15.72 9.20
N ALA A 147 12.68 14.51 9.10
CA ALA A 147 13.78 14.06 9.95
C ALA A 147 15.05 14.92 9.73
N PHE A 148 15.40 15.24 8.48
CA PHE A 148 16.56 16.10 8.16
C PHE A 148 16.39 17.50 8.73
N ASN A 149 15.21 18.11 8.54
CA ASN A 149 14.91 19.43 9.06
C ASN A 149 15.00 19.47 10.59
N LYS A 150 14.42 18.47 11.27
CA LYS A 150 14.43 18.41 12.73
C LYS A 150 15.81 18.13 13.29
N ALA A 151 16.65 17.38 12.57
CA ALA A 151 18.04 17.13 12.91
C ALA A 151 18.98 18.28 12.49
N GLY A 152 18.50 19.30 11.75
CA GLY A 152 19.29 20.45 11.29
C GLY A 152 20.36 20.12 10.24
N ILE A 153 20.15 19.06 9.45
CA ILE A 153 21.10 18.61 8.40
C ILE A 153 20.55 18.79 6.98
N ASP A 154 19.36 19.28 6.81
CA ASP A 154 18.67 19.45 5.52
C ASP A 154 19.50 20.22 4.48
N LYS A 155 20.09 21.35 4.87
CA LYS A 155 20.94 22.19 4.00
C LYS A 155 22.21 21.48 3.55
N GLN A 156 22.77 20.59 4.40
CA GLN A 156 23.98 19.85 4.07
C GLN A 156 23.71 18.71 3.09
N LEU A 157 22.45 18.30 2.98
CA LEU A 157 22.00 17.21 2.10
C LEU A 157 21.43 17.70 0.76
N GLU A 158 21.07 18.96 0.61
CA GLU A 158 20.33 19.51 -0.52
C GLU A 158 20.88 19.07 -1.89
N ASN A 159 22.20 19.13 -2.07
CA ASN A 159 22.89 18.78 -3.33
C ASN A 159 23.25 17.28 -3.44
N LYS A 160 22.87 16.46 -2.45
CA LYS A 160 23.21 15.04 -2.37
C LYS A 160 21.99 14.13 -2.60
N LEU A 161 20.79 14.74 -2.62
CA LEU A 161 19.55 13.99 -2.70
C LEU A 161 19.22 13.60 -4.15
N VAL A 162 19.01 12.32 -4.37
CA VAL A 162 18.51 11.75 -5.62
C VAL A 162 17.03 11.42 -5.43
N MET A 163 16.17 12.10 -6.19
CA MET A 163 14.72 11.97 -6.07
C MET A 163 14.21 10.78 -6.86
N ALA A 164 13.55 9.84 -6.19
CA ALA A 164 12.88 8.70 -6.81
C ALA A 164 11.36 8.94 -6.92
N ARG A 165 10.74 8.26 -7.85
CA ARG A 165 9.27 8.36 -8.07
C ARG A 165 8.43 7.68 -7.00
N ASP A 166 9.00 6.68 -6.30
CA ASP A 166 8.39 5.99 -5.16
C ASP A 166 9.49 5.39 -4.25
N VAL A 167 9.08 4.84 -3.09
CA VAL A 167 10.00 4.29 -2.09
C VAL A 167 10.76 3.06 -2.57
N ARG A 168 10.18 2.27 -3.46
CA ARG A 168 10.83 1.05 -3.99
C ARG A 168 11.92 1.38 -4.99
N GLU A 169 11.72 2.41 -5.78
CA GLU A 169 12.78 2.92 -6.65
C GLU A 169 13.95 3.47 -5.84
N CYS A 170 13.73 4.09 -4.66
CA CYS A 170 14.81 4.47 -3.74
C CYS A 170 15.65 3.25 -3.35
N LEU A 171 14.99 2.16 -2.92
CA LEU A 171 15.67 0.93 -2.56
C LEU A 171 16.46 0.35 -3.74
N LEU A 172 15.86 0.37 -4.93
CA LEU A 172 16.48 -0.15 -6.14
C LEU A 172 17.76 0.59 -6.50
N TYR A 173 17.79 1.92 -6.39
CA TYR A 173 19.00 2.71 -6.63
C TYR A 173 20.12 2.35 -5.66
N ALA A 174 19.81 2.17 -4.36
CA ALA A 174 20.79 1.74 -3.37
C ALA A 174 21.27 0.30 -3.63
N ASP A 175 20.36 -0.62 -3.93
CA ASP A 175 20.66 -2.03 -4.18
C ASP A 175 21.55 -2.24 -5.43
N ARG A 176 21.40 -1.37 -6.45
CA ARG A 176 22.24 -1.34 -7.65
C ARG A 176 23.53 -0.57 -7.47
N GLY A 177 23.74 0.12 -6.35
CA GLY A 177 24.94 0.94 -6.11
C GLY A 177 24.95 2.24 -6.92
N GLU A 178 23.82 2.74 -7.38
CA GLU A 178 23.66 4.02 -8.07
C GLU A 178 23.75 5.21 -7.10
N VAL A 179 23.49 4.93 -5.81
CA VAL A 179 23.62 5.84 -4.68
C VAL A 179 24.31 5.14 -3.49
N ASP A 180 24.81 5.91 -2.53
CA ASP A 180 25.50 5.38 -1.35
C ASP A 180 24.53 4.74 -0.34
N GLY A 181 23.27 5.14 -0.39
CA GLY A 181 22.18 4.59 0.41
C GLY A 181 20.86 5.29 0.16
N ALA A 182 19.81 4.79 0.80
CA ALA A 182 18.46 5.28 0.60
C ALA A 182 17.62 5.29 1.89
N PHE A 183 16.71 6.25 2.01
CA PHE A 183 15.66 6.24 3.03
C PHE A 183 14.43 5.52 2.48
N VAL A 184 14.07 4.41 3.15
CA VAL A 184 12.97 3.53 2.76
C VAL A 184 12.22 3.06 4.02
N TYR A 185 11.14 2.33 3.86
CA TYR A 185 10.51 1.68 5.00
C TYR A 185 11.19 0.35 5.34
N LYS A 186 11.12 -0.02 6.62
CA LYS A 186 11.69 -1.26 7.14
C LYS A 186 11.19 -2.48 6.35
N THR A 187 9.89 -2.56 6.09
CA THR A 187 9.29 -3.66 5.34
C THR A 187 9.84 -3.79 3.92
N ASP A 188 10.01 -2.67 3.18
CA ASP A 188 10.60 -2.70 1.84
C ASP A 188 12.04 -3.23 1.89
N ALA A 189 12.82 -2.80 2.89
CA ALA A 189 14.20 -3.24 3.05
C ALA A 189 14.29 -4.74 3.40
N GLU A 190 13.43 -5.24 4.30
CA GLU A 190 13.41 -6.65 4.72
C GLU A 190 12.96 -7.58 3.59
N GLU A 191 12.05 -7.13 2.74
CA GLU A 191 11.45 -7.95 1.68
C GLU A 191 12.27 -7.95 0.39
N MET A 192 12.88 -6.82 0.01
CA MET A 192 13.42 -6.62 -1.34
C MET A 192 14.93 -6.40 -1.42
N ALA A 193 15.59 -5.99 -0.32
CA ALA A 193 17.03 -5.71 -0.35
C ALA A 193 17.83 -6.99 -0.60
N LYS A 194 18.80 -6.93 -1.54
CA LYS A 194 19.68 -8.04 -1.92
C LYS A 194 21.15 -7.71 -1.63
N ASN A 195 21.58 -6.52 -2.04
CA ASN A 195 22.97 -6.06 -1.96
C ASN A 195 23.20 -4.99 -0.89
N VAL A 196 22.13 -4.49 -0.30
CA VAL A 196 22.15 -3.53 0.80
C VAL A 196 21.51 -4.11 2.06
N LYS A 197 21.77 -3.49 3.19
CA LYS A 197 21.13 -3.82 4.47
C LYS A 197 20.65 -2.56 5.18
N ILE A 198 19.78 -2.73 6.15
CA ILE A 198 19.44 -1.65 7.08
C ILE A 198 20.68 -1.31 7.89
N LEU A 199 21.15 -0.07 7.76
CA LEU A 199 22.30 0.45 8.53
C LEU A 199 21.85 1.04 9.84
N PHE A 200 20.72 1.75 9.85
CA PHE A 200 20.10 2.26 11.08
C PHE A 200 18.59 2.49 10.88
N ILE A 201 17.88 2.54 12.00
CA ILE A 201 16.50 2.98 12.09
C ILE A 201 16.51 4.47 12.39
N VAL A 202 15.72 5.27 11.65
CA VAL A 202 15.57 6.70 11.93
C VAL A 202 14.81 6.88 13.24
N GLN A 203 15.29 7.74 14.14
CA GLN A 203 14.68 7.99 15.44
C GLN A 203 13.25 8.52 15.25
N GLN A 204 12.28 7.89 15.94
CA GLN A 204 10.85 8.15 15.76
C GLN A 204 10.43 9.57 16.16
N ASP A 205 11.18 10.22 17.04
CA ASP A 205 10.93 11.59 17.45
C ASP A 205 11.29 12.62 16.36
N LEU A 206 12.02 12.23 15.32
CA LEU A 206 12.41 13.12 14.23
C LEU A 206 11.34 13.27 13.13
N TYR A 207 10.32 12.41 13.10
CA TYR A 207 9.25 12.45 12.11
C TYR A 207 7.95 11.86 12.71
N PRO A 208 6.76 12.18 12.17
CA PRO A 208 5.51 11.58 12.60
C PRO A 208 5.50 10.07 12.36
N ARG A 209 4.75 9.33 13.19
CA ARG A 209 4.60 7.89 13.01
C ARG A 209 4.09 7.56 11.61
N VAL A 210 4.80 6.71 10.88
CA VAL A 210 4.35 6.22 9.58
C VAL A 210 3.04 5.45 9.77
N THR A 211 1.97 6.00 9.22
CA THR A 211 0.63 5.44 9.32
C THR A 211 0.09 5.22 7.92
N TYR A 212 -0.47 4.04 7.68
CA TYR A 212 -1.15 3.70 6.44
C TYR A 212 -2.67 3.77 6.66
N PRO A 213 -3.31 4.89 6.34
CA PRO A 213 -4.76 4.95 6.28
C PRO A 213 -5.27 4.29 5.00
N MET A 214 -6.49 3.74 5.08
CA MET A 214 -7.26 3.25 3.94
C MET A 214 -8.69 3.77 4.00
N ALA A 215 -9.32 3.93 2.83
CA ALA A 215 -10.71 4.37 2.73
C ALA A 215 -11.35 3.94 1.41
N LEU A 216 -12.65 3.78 1.40
CA LEU A 216 -13.46 3.69 0.18
C LEU A 216 -13.55 5.05 -0.50
N THR A 217 -13.60 5.04 -1.84
CA THR A 217 -14.08 6.17 -2.60
C THR A 217 -15.62 6.19 -2.62
N PRO A 218 -16.29 7.26 -3.08
CA PRO A 218 -17.74 7.26 -3.28
C PRO A 218 -18.23 6.15 -4.22
N GLU A 219 -17.43 5.75 -5.21
CA GLU A 219 -17.76 4.63 -6.10
C GLU A 219 -17.55 3.29 -5.40
N GLY A 220 -16.48 3.11 -4.65
CA GLY A 220 -16.24 1.91 -3.85
C GLY A 220 -17.32 1.67 -2.80
N SER A 221 -17.86 2.74 -2.21
CA SER A 221 -18.98 2.66 -1.23
C SER A 221 -20.29 2.15 -1.83
N LYS A 222 -20.40 2.07 -3.15
CA LYS A 222 -21.57 1.51 -3.85
C LYS A 222 -21.40 0.02 -4.17
N LYS A 223 -20.19 -0.54 -4.03
CA LYS A 223 -19.86 -1.94 -4.32
C LYS A 223 -19.85 -2.76 -3.04
N ALA A 224 -20.74 -3.71 -2.92
CA ALA A 224 -20.83 -4.59 -1.74
C ALA A 224 -19.53 -5.36 -1.50
N GLU A 225 -18.85 -5.78 -2.57
CA GLU A 225 -17.58 -6.52 -2.55
C GLU A 225 -16.43 -5.64 -2.06
N ALA A 226 -16.37 -4.37 -2.44
CA ALA A 226 -15.36 -3.43 -1.94
C ALA A 226 -15.54 -3.14 -0.44
N ILE A 227 -16.80 -3.00 0.02
CA ILE A 227 -17.14 -2.86 1.43
C ILE A 227 -16.75 -4.13 2.20
N ALA A 228 -17.05 -5.31 1.66
CA ALA A 228 -16.69 -6.59 2.26
C ALA A 228 -15.16 -6.75 2.34
N PHE A 229 -14.43 -6.37 1.29
CA PHE A 229 -12.97 -6.40 1.28
C PHE A 229 -12.38 -5.44 2.31
N LEU A 230 -12.87 -4.19 2.40
CA LEU A 230 -12.42 -3.25 3.45
C LEU A 230 -12.62 -3.83 4.85
N LYS A 231 -13.75 -4.51 5.09
CA LYS A 231 -14.01 -5.18 6.37
C LYS A 231 -13.05 -6.36 6.60
N PHE A 232 -12.77 -7.16 5.59
CA PHE A 232 -11.80 -8.25 5.65
C PHE A 232 -10.40 -7.73 6.04
N LEU A 233 -9.97 -6.60 5.47
CA LEU A 233 -8.68 -5.97 5.79
C LEU A 233 -8.52 -5.58 7.27
N GLN A 234 -9.62 -5.45 8.02
CA GLN A 234 -9.63 -5.18 9.46
C GLN A 234 -9.67 -6.45 10.32
N SER A 235 -9.77 -7.63 9.72
CA SER A 235 -9.86 -8.91 10.41
C SER A 235 -8.56 -9.33 11.08
N ALA A 236 -8.64 -10.27 12.01
CA ALA A 236 -7.46 -10.89 12.64
C ALA A 236 -6.57 -11.63 11.62
N GLU A 237 -7.18 -12.22 10.58
CA GLU A 237 -6.47 -12.87 9.48
C GLU A 237 -5.61 -11.86 8.71
N ALA A 238 -6.19 -10.75 8.28
CA ALA A 238 -5.45 -9.69 7.57
C ALA A 238 -4.33 -9.08 8.45
N LYS A 239 -4.60 -8.87 9.74
CA LYS A 239 -3.58 -8.41 10.70
C LYS A 239 -2.42 -9.41 10.83
N SER A 240 -2.70 -10.71 10.81
CA SER A 240 -1.65 -11.75 10.82
C SER A 240 -0.78 -11.69 9.57
N VAL A 241 -1.37 -11.49 8.41
CA VAL A 241 -0.64 -11.32 7.13
C VAL A 241 0.21 -10.04 7.18
N LEU A 242 -0.34 -8.92 7.65
CA LEU A 242 0.42 -7.67 7.83
C LEU A 242 1.65 -7.86 8.74
N ALA A 243 1.47 -8.54 9.88
CA ALA A 243 2.56 -8.82 10.82
C ALA A 243 3.64 -9.72 10.19
N LYS A 244 3.24 -10.73 9.39
CA LYS A 244 4.15 -11.60 8.63
C LYS A 244 5.03 -10.79 7.65
N HIS A 245 4.48 -9.76 7.02
CA HIS A 245 5.21 -8.82 6.17
C HIS A 245 5.95 -7.71 6.93
N GLY A 246 6.06 -7.80 8.27
CA GLY A 246 6.84 -6.86 9.09
C GLY A 246 6.14 -5.55 9.42
N PHE A 247 4.87 -5.38 9.04
CA PHE A 247 4.09 -4.20 9.42
C PHE A 247 3.70 -4.23 10.89
N VAL A 248 3.61 -3.05 11.50
CA VAL A 248 3.09 -2.91 12.86
C VAL A 248 1.58 -2.75 12.79
N VAL A 249 0.85 -3.62 13.50
CA VAL A 249 -0.61 -3.62 13.59
C VAL A 249 -1.05 -3.30 15.02
N ASN A 250 -2.18 -2.61 15.17
CA ASN A 250 -2.78 -2.30 16.47
C ASN A 250 -3.78 -3.40 16.88
#